data_e7198ee0361bd4e33d5bdcc10e18bc50
#
_entry.id   e7198ee0361bd4e33d5bdcc10e18bc50
#
_cell.length_a   1.000
_cell.length_b   1.000
_cell.length_c   1.000
_cell.angle_alpha   90.00
_cell.angle_beta   90.00
_cell.angle_gamma   90.00
#
_symmetry.space_group_name_H-M   'P 1'
#
loop_
_entity.id
_entity.type
_entity.pdbx_description
1 polymer ?
#
loop_
_entity_poly.entity_id
_entity_poly.type
_entity_poly.pdbx_seq_one_letter_code
_entity_poly.pdbx_strand_id
1 'polypeptide(L)'
;VAESAASPTRTGPAGRLVVDDVVFEKIALGAALDVDGVVRTDESGAARLGTLISRDTTVGAAYPRARVASAGGAAHVVDVTLAVAWPSPIARVCRDVRSRVGDELQRLTGNRPLRVNVAVARVVPESRRTGGRTFVELPDPEVNS
;
A
#
# COMPACT_ATOMS: atom_id res chain seq x y z
N VAL A 1 -21.91 -45.84 18.82
CA VAL A 1 -22.84 -44.77 18.39
C VAL A 1 -22.01 -43.58 17.94
N ALA A 2 -21.74 -43.52 16.65
CA ALA A 2 -21.10 -42.37 16.09
C ALA A 2 -22.11 -41.23 16.10
N GLU A 3 -21.93 -40.34 17.03
CA GLU A 3 -22.60 -39.05 16.98
C GLU A 3 -22.00 -38.25 15.86
N SER A 4 -22.68 -38.25 14.73
CA SER A 4 -22.39 -37.34 13.65
C SER A 4 -22.55 -35.94 14.21
N ALA A 5 -21.48 -35.23 14.39
CA ALA A 5 -21.52 -33.82 14.71
C ALA A 5 -22.29 -33.13 13.59
N ALA A 6 -23.55 -32.88 13.82
CA ALA A 6 -24.36 -32.08 12.92
C ALA A 6 -23.68 -30.72 12.82
N SER A 7 -23.21 -30.39 11.66
CA SER A 7 -22.83 -29.01 11.36
C SER A 7 -23.94 -28.08 11.81
N PRO A 8 -23.66 -27.01 12.56
CA PRO A 8 -24.73 -26.13 12.99
C PRO A 8 -25.45 -25.65 11.75
N THR A 9 -26.71 -26.06 11.66
CA THR A 9 -27.60 -25.56 10.62
C THR A 9 -27.77 -24.07 10.89
N ARG A 10 -27.18 -23.25 10.07
CA ARG A 10 -27.37 -21.80 10.13
C ARG A 10 -28.83 -21.52 9.77
N THR A 11 -29.63 -21.37 10.81
CA THR A 11 -31.01 -20.93 10.68
C THR A 11 -30.97 -19.41 10.48
N GLY A 12 -30.78 -18.97 9.25
CA GLY A 12 -30.79 -17.58 8.89
C GLY A 12 -30.98 -17.41 7.39
N PRO A 13 -31.32 -16.21 6.91
CA PRO A 13 -31.45 -15.98 5.49
C PRO A 13 -30.15 -16.29 4.80
N ALA A 14 -30.15 -17.23 3.86
CA ALA A 14 -29.02 -17.54 3.02
C ALA A 14 -28.74 -16.33 2.11
N GLY A 15 -27.57 -15.73 2.28
CA GLY A 15 -27.13 -14.61 1.49
C GLY A 15 -25.77 -14.87 0.86
N ARG A 16 -25.42 -14.08 -0.12
CA ARG A 16 -24.11 -14.07 -0.75
C ARG A 16 -23.39 -12.79 -0.39
N LEU A 17 -22.18 -12.91 0.12
CA LEU A 17 -21.28 -11.79 0.30
C LEU A 17 -20.39 -11.66 -0.94
N VAL A 18 -20.45 -10.51 -1.58
CA VAL A 18 -19.55 -10.15 -2.68
C VAL A 18 -18.76 -8.93 -2.24
N VAL A 19 -17.46 -9.04 -2.28
CA VAL A 19 -16.53 -7.96 -1.98
C VAL A 19 -15.91 -7.50 -3.29
N ASP A 20 -16.06 -6.23 -3.61
CA ASP A 20 -15.55 -5.63 -4.83
C ASP A 20 -14.02 -5.51 -4.79
N ASP A 21 -13.36 -5.62 -5.95
CA ASP A 21 -11.90 -5.50 -6.08
C ASP A 21 -11.37 -4.18 -5.51
N VAL A 22 -12.12 -3.09 -5.64
CA VAL A 22 -11.76 -1.78 -5.06
C VAL A 22 -11.62 -1.85 -3.54
N VAL A 23 -12.38 -2.68 -2.87
CA VAL A 23 -12.27 -2.88 -1.41
C VAL A 23 -10.96 -3.59 -1.08
N PHE A 24 -10.60 -4.61 -1.83
CA PHE A 24 -9.29 -5.29 -1.69
C PHE A 24 -8.13 -4.32 -1.92
N GLU A 25 -8.23 -3.46 -2.94
CA GLU A 25 -7.22 -2.43 -3.21
C GLU A 25 -7.05 -1.47 -2.03
N LYS A 26 -8.14 -0.98 -1.47
CA LYS A 26 -8.11 -0.07 -0.30
C LYS A 26 -7.51 -0.72 0.93
N ILE A 27 -7.84 -1.97 1.20
CA ILE A 27 -7.26 -2.73 2.31
C ILE A 27 -5.77 -2.92 2.10
N ALA A 28 -5.36 -3.30 0.89
CA ALA A 28 -3.95 -3.47 0.55
C ALA A 28 -3.15 -2.18 0.72
N LEU A 29 -3.71 -1.03 0.31
CA LEU A 29 -3.09 0.28 0.51
C LEU A 29 -2.92 0.62 1.99
N GLY A 30 -3.95 0.43 2.79
CA GLY A 30 -3.90 0.67 4.24
C GLY A 30 -2.86 -0.23 4.92
N ALA A 31 -2.85 -1.51 4.57
CA ALA A 31 -1.89 -2.47 5.12
C ALA A 31 -0.44 -2.12 4.73
N ALA A 32 -0.21 -1.70 3.49
CA ALA A 32 1.12 -1.28 3.03
C ALA A 32 1.63 -0.05 3.78
N LEU A 33 0.76 0.92 4.05
CA LEU A 33 1.10 2.14 4.78
C LEU A 33 1.45 1.90 6.25
N ASP A 34 0.98 0.81 6.83
CA ASP A 34 1.31 0.43 8.21
C ASP A 34 2.73 -0.14 8.36
N VAL A 35 3.40 -0.43 7.25
CA VAL A 35 4.75 -0.99 7.28
C VAL A 35 5.79 0.14 7.34
N ASP A 36 6.73 0.01 8.27
CA ASP A 36 7.85 0.95 8.40
C ASP A 36 8.68 0.99 7.11
N GLY A 37 8.99 2.19 6.65
CA GLY A 37 9.74 2.43 5.44
C GLY A 37 8.87 2.72 4.21
N VAL A 38 7.60 2.41 4.24
CA VAL A 38 6.66 2.79 3.18
C VAL A 38 6.26 4.25 3.34
N VAL A 39 6.36 5.02 2.27
CA VAL A 39 6.10 6.46 2.25
C VAL A 39 4.88 6.75 1.40
N ARG A 40 3.99 7.58 1.92
CA ARG A 40 2.90 8.14 1.13
C ARG A 40 3.44 9.30 0.30
N THR A 41 3.20 9.26 -1.01
CA THR A 41 3.45 10.37 -1.91
C THR A 41 2.14 10.79 -2.56
N ASP A 42 1.79 12.06 -2.43
CA ASP A 42 0.61 12.60 -3.08
C ASP A 42 0.99 13.30 -4.38
N GLU A 43 0.08 13.31 -5.34
CA GLU A 43 0.24 14.13 -6.53
C GLU A 43 0.21 15.61 -6.11
N SER A 44 1.36 16.25 -6.13
CA SER A 44 1.39 17.72 -6.02
C SER A 44 0.77 18.36 -7.26
N GLY A 45 0.10 19.47 -7.10
CA GLY A 45 -0.55 20.17 -8.21
C GLY A 45 0.37 20.52 -9.39
N ALA A 46 1.67 20.69 -9.13
CA ALA A 46 2.70 20.88 -10.15
C ALA A 46 2.94 19.61 -10.99
N ALA A 47 2.79 18.43 -10.40
CA ALA A 47 2.92 17.16 -11.10
C ALA A 47 1.74 16.90 -12.05
N ARG A 48 0.55 17.42 -11.75
CA ARG A 48 -0.63 17.32 -12.64
C ARG A 48 -0.44 18.05 -13.95
N LEU A 49 0.22 19.20 -13.95
CA LEU A 49 0.54 19.94 -15.16
C LEU A 49 1.61 19.25 -16.01
N GLY A 50 2.58 18.61 -15.37
CA GLY A 50 3.60 17.81 -16.05
C GLY A 50 3.06 16.55 -16.71
N THR A 51 2.02 15.92 -16.13
CA THR A 51 1.41 14.69 -16.64
C THR A 51 0.62 14.94 -17.94
N LEU A 52 0.11 16.14 -18.14
CA LEU A 52 -0.59 16.53 -19.37
C LEU A 52 0.36 16.71 -20.56
N ILE A 53 1.64 16.95 -20.31
CA ILE A 53 2.64 17.24 -21.34
C ILE A 53 3.54 16.03 -21.58
N SER A 54 3.72 15.19 -20.59
CA SER A 54 4.58 14.00 -20.63
C SER A 54 3.74 12.72 -20.68
N ARG A 55 3.98 11.89 -21.68
CA ARG A 55 3.41 10.55 -21.73
C ARG A 55 4.04 9.59 -20.73
N ASP A 56 4.94 10.08 -19.89
CA ASP A 56 5.57 9.28 -18.86
C ASP A 56 4.65 9.22 -17.64
N THR A 57 3.93 8.11 -17.52
CA THR A 57 2.96 7.84 -16.45
C THR A 57 3.60 7.65 -15.07
N THR A 58 4.93 7.70 -14.99
CA THR A 58 5.66 7.54 -13.73
C THR A 58 5.92 8.85 -13.01
N VAL A 59 5.78 9.98 -13.69
CA VAL A 59 5.98 11.30 -13.10
C VAL A 59 4.70 11.78 -12.46
N GLY A 60 4.71 11.98 -11.16
CA GLY A 60 3.59 12.52 -10.39
C GLY A 60 2.58 11.49 -9.89
N ALA A 61 2.83 10.21 -10.05
CA ALA A 61 1.94 9.17 -9.51
C ALA A 61 1.97 9.14 -7.98
N ALA A 62 0.79 9.00 -7.38
CA ALA A 62 0.66 8.79 -5.95
C ALA A 62 1.05 7.36 -5.57
N TYR A 63 1.77 7.18 -4.48
CA TYR A 63 2.15 5.90 -3.91
C TYR A 63 1.71 5.81 -2.44
N PRO A 64 1.47 4.61 -1.91
CA PRO A 64 1.41 3.32 -2.58
C PRO A 64 0.22 3.21 -3.53
N ARG A 65 0.32 2.29 -4.49
CA ARG A 65 -0.79 1.90 -5.37
C ARG A 65 -1.05 0.41 -5.26
N ALA A 66 -2.30 0.03 -5.35
CA ALA A 66 -2.69 -1.37 -5.38
C ALA A 66 -3.63 -1.63 -6.56
N ARG A 67 -3.48 -2.77 -7.18
CA ARG A 67 -4.41 -3.30 -8.18
C ARG A 67 -4.71 -4.75 -7.84
N VAL A 68 -5.94 -5.12 -8.08
CA VAL A 68 -6.42 -6.48 -7.85
C VAL A 68 -6.91 -7.06 -9.18
N ALA A 69 -6.48 -8.26 -9.47
CA ALA A 69 -6.95 -9.04 -10.60
C ALA A 69 -7.57 -10.34 -10.10
N SER A 70 -8.75 -10.65 -10.58
CA SER A 70 -9.39 -11.94 -10.31
C SER A 70 -8.71 -13.03 -11.15
N ALA A 71 -8.26 -14.09 -10.49
CA ALA A 71 -7.57 -15.22 -11.12
C ALA A 71 -8.50 -16.42 -11.36
N GLY A 72 -9.81 -16.17 -11.38
CA GLY A 72 -10.85 -17.19 -11.48
C GLY A 72 -11.39 -17.63 -10.12
N GLY A 73 -12.70 -17.78 -10.03
CA GLY A 73 -13.37 -18.09 -8.78
C GLY A 73 -13.18 -16.98 -7.71
N ALA A 74 -12.85 -17.40 -6.50
CA ALA A 74 -12.58 -16.49 -5.38
C ALA A 74 -11.09 -16.13 -5.25
N ALA A 75 -10.25 -16.50 -6.23
CA ALA A 75 -8.82 -16.25 -6.17
C ALA A 75 -8.47 -14.85 -6.69
N HIS A 76 -7.66 -14.13 -5.94
CA HIS A 76 -7.23 -12.77 -6.27
C HIS A 76 -5.70 -12.69 -6.30
N VAL A 77 -5.17 -11.92 -7.25
CA VAL A 77 -3.78 -11.50 -7.29
C VAL A 77 -3.74 -10.01 -6.99
N VAL A 78 -2.89 -9.62 -6.06
CA VAL A 78 -2.74 -8.23 -5.62
C VAL A 78 -1.37 -7.73 -6.03
N ASP A 79 -1.33 -6.64 -6.78
CA ASP A 79 -0.10 -5.95 -7.17
C ASP A 79 -0.01 -4.63 -6.39
N VAL A 80 1.05 -4.47 -5.61
CA VAL A 80 1.29 -3.27 -4.81
C VAL A 80 2.56 -2.60 -5.31
N THR A 81 2.47 -1.31 -5.61
CA THR A 81 3.61 -0.49 -6.00
C THR A 81 3.88 0.56 -4.93
N LEU A 82 5.12 0.63 -4.47
CA LEU A 82 5.53 1.41 -3.31
C LEU A 82 6.50 2.54 -3.65
N ALA A 83 6.45 3.57 -2.84
CA ALA A 83 7.57 4.47 -2.58
C ALA A 83 8.16 4.11 -1.21
N VAL A 84 9.47 4.01 -1.12
CA VAL A 84 10.20 3.58 0.08
C VAL A 84 11.16 4.69 0.51
N ALA A 85 11.26 4.91 1.82
CA ALA A 85 12.20 5.85 2.38
C ALA A 85 13.65 5.39 2.20
N TRP A 86 14.55 6.32 1.95
CA TRP A 86 15.99 6.09 1.95
C TRP A 86 16.62 6.72 3.21
N PRO A 87 17.48 6.03 3.92
CA PRO A 87 17.87 4.63 3.75
C PRO A 87 16.87 3.67 4.44
N SER A 88 16.47 2.64 3.74
CA SER A 88 15.62 1.57 4.29
C SER A 88 16.04 0.23 3.69
N PRO A 89 15.94 -0.88 4.44
CA PRO A 89 16.20 -2.21 3.90
C PRO A 89 15.06 -2.63 2.96
N ILE A 90 15.16 -2.28 1.69
CA ILE A 90 14.08 -2.40 0.69
C ILE A 90 13.51 -3.81 0.62
N ALA A 91 14.37 -4.83 0.60
CA ALA A 91 13.93 -6.23 0.54
C ALA A 91 13.10 -6.63 1.75
N ARG A 92 13.46 -6.16 2.93
CA ARG A 92 12.70 -6.40 4.17
C ARG A 92 11.36 -5.68 4.14
N VAL A 93 11.35 -4.42 3.73
CA VAL A 93 10.11 -3.64 3.59
C VAL A 93 9.14 -4.34 2.65
N CYS A 94 9.61 -4.81 1.50
CA CYS A 94 8.77 -5.54 0.53
C CYS A 94 8.21 -6.85 1.10
N ARG A 95 9.01 -7.61 1.85
CA ARG A 95 8.54 -8.83 2.52
C ARG A 95 7.48 -8.53 3.58
N ASP A 96 7.70 -7.50 4.37
CA ASP A 96 6.77 -7.08 5.42
C ASP A 96 5.44 -6.58 4.80
N VAL A 97 5.50 -5.83 3.71
CA VAL A 97 4.30 -5.40 2.96
C VAL A 97 3.53 -6.61 2.43
N ARG A 98 4.22 -7.55 1.81
CA ARG A 98 3.58 -8.76 1.28
C ARG A 98 2.86 -9.55 2.37
N SER A 99 3.52 -9.77 3.48
CA SER A 99 2.95 -10.46 4.63
C SER A 99 1.76 -9.70 5.20
N ARG A 100 1.92 -8.41 5.44
CA ARG A 100 0.89 -7.56 6.03
C ARG A 100 -0.35 -7.46 5.15
N VAL A 101 -0.19 -7.27 3.85
CA VAL A 101 -1.30 -7.21 2.89
C VAL A 101 -2.06 -8.53 2.86
N GLY A 102 -1.36 -9.65 2.79
CA GLY A 102 -1.98 -10.98 2.80
C GLY A 102 -2.79 -11.24 4.06
N ASP A 103 -2.21 -10.93 5.23
CA ASP A 103 -2.85 -11.14 6.52
C ASP A 103 -4.07 -10.23 6.73
N GLU A 104 -3.99 -8.96 6.35
CA GLU A 104 -5.10 -8.02 6.48
C GLU A 104 -6.26 -8.36 5.54
N LEU A 105 -5.97 -8.74 4.31
CA LEU A 105 -7.00 -9.19 3.39
C LEU A 105 -7.73 -10.42 3.93
N GLN A 106 -7.00 -11.40 4.45
CA GLN A 106 -7.62 -12.56 5.09
C GLN A 106 -8.45 -12.18 6.31
N ARG A 107 -7.93 -11.31 7.15
CA ARG A 107 -8.60 -10.90 8.38
C ARG A 107 -9.91 -10.15 8.10
N LEU A 108 -9.92 -9.26 7.12
CA LEU A 108 -11.05 -8.36 6.86
C LEU A 108 -12.06 -8.93 5.87
N THR A 109 -11.62 -9.72 4.91
CA THR A 109 -12.52 -10.25 3.86
C THR A 109 -12.79 -11.75 3.99
N GLY A 110 -12.00 -12.46 4.80
CA GLY A 110 -12.02 -13.91 4.87
C GLY A 110 -11.30 -14.59 3.69
N ASN A 111 -10.81 -13.83 2.73
CA ASN A 111 -10.12 -14.32 1.54
C ASN A 111 -8.64 -13.95 1.58
N ARG A 112 -7.78 -14.97 1.58
CA ARG A 112 -6.35 -14.78 1.40
C ARG A 112 -6.05 -14.70 -0.09
N PRO A 113 -5.31 -13.67 -0.56
CA PRO A 113 -4.94 -13.60 -1.97
C PRO A 113 -4.03 -14.76 -2.35
N LEU A 114 -4.17 -15.23 -3.58
CA LEU A 114 -3.30 -16.27 -4.16
C LEU A 114 -1.85 -15.80 -4.23
N ARG A 115 -1.66 -14.52 -4.52
CA ARG A 115 -0.34 -13.91 -4.63
C ARG A 115 -0.42 -12.43 -4.32
N VAL A 116 0.60 -11.92 -3.65
CA VAL A 116 0.85 -10.50 -3.47
C VAL A 116 2.20 -10.17 -4.10
N ASN A 117 2.20 -9.40 -5.16
CA ASN A 117 3.40 -8.90 -5.81
C ASN A 117 3.69 -7.49 -5.27
N VAL A 118 4.94 -7.21 -4.98
CA VAL A 118 5.36 -5.91 -4.48
C VAL A 118 6.48 -5.37 -5.37
N ALA A 119 6.28 -4.16 -5.89
CA ALA A 119 7.27 -3.43 -6.66
C ALA A 119 7.61 -2.11 -5.98
N VAL A 120 8.87 -1.71 -6.04
CA VAL A 120 9.32 -0.40 -5.56
C VAL A 120 9.58 0.49 -6.78
N ALA A 121 8.78 1.53 -6.92
CA ALA A 121 8.87 2.45 -8.05
C ALA A 121 9.66 3.72 -7.70
N ARG A 122 9.76 4.07 -6.43
CA ARG A 122 10.43 5.29 -6.00
C ARG A 122 11.11 5.09 -4.66
N VAL A 123 12.26 5.74 -4.51
CA VAL A 123 12.97 5.88 -3.24
C VAL A 123 12.96 7.36 -2.88
N VAL A 124 12.51 7.68 -1.67
CA VAL A 124 12.37 9.06 -1.20
C VAL A 124 13.39 9.32 -0.10
N PRO A 125 14.30 10.30 -0.27
CA PRO A 125 15.23 10.66 0.79
C PRO A 125 14.50 11.11 2.06
N GLU A 126 15.05 10.77 3.22
CA GLU A 126 14.44 11.06 4.51
C GLU A 126 14.20 12.56 4.75
N SER A 127 15.05 13.41 4.21
CA SER A 127 14.92 14.87 4.25
C SER A 127 13.62 15.39 3.61
N ARG A 128 13.01 14.61 2.71
CA ARG A 128 11.71 14.94 2.09
C ARG A 128 10.50 14.35 2.83
N ARG A 129 10.73 13.45 3.77
CA ARG A 129 9.65 12.85 4.58
C ARG A 129 9.11 13.83 5.62
N THR A 130 9.96 14.60 6.21
CA THR A 130 9.61 15.73 7.08
C THR A 130 9.17 16.89 6.18
N GLY A 131 7.92 16.87 5.78
CA GLY A 131 7.33 17.95 4.99
C GLY A 131 7.36 19.25 5.76
N GLY A 132 8.34 20.04 5.50
CA GLY A 132 8.50 21.36 6.06
C GLY A 132 9.61 21.45 7.09
N ARG A 133 10.58 22.27 6.77
CA ARG A 133 11.61 22.83 7.61
C ARG A 133 12.81 21.96 7.91
N THR A 134 13.58 21.69 6.89
CA THR A 134 15.00 21.82 7.07
C THR A 134 15.40 23.27 6.72
N PHE A 135 14.92 24.17 7.51
CA PHE A 135 15.58 25.46 7.59
C PHE A 135 16.79 25.23 8.49
N VAL A 136 17.92 24.98 7.90
CA VAL A 136 19.18 25.16 8.61
C VAL A 136 19.34 26.67 8.73
N GLU A 137 18.90 27.20 9.86
CA GLU A 137 19.25 28.55 10.25
C GLU A 137 20.76 28.58 10.44
N LEU A 138 21.43 29.08 9.42
CA LEU A 138 22.83 29.39 9.55
C LEU A 138 22.95 30.47 10.64
N PRO A 139 23.81 30.27 11.64
CA PRO A 139 24.04 31.31 12.60
C PRO A 139 24.47 32.58 11.86
N ASP A 140 23.87 33.70 12.20
CA ASP A 140 24.27 35.00 11.68
C ASP A 140 25.78 35.13 11.80
N PRO A 141 26.45 35.52 10.70
CA PRO A 141 27.87 35.82 10.81
C PRO A 141 27.99 36.97 11.83
N GLU A 142 28.61 36.67 12.96
CA GLU A 142 28.97 37.74 13.89
C GLU A 142 29.83 38.75 13.13
N VAL A 143 29.24 39.90 12.90
CA VAL A 143 29.99 41.05 12.39
C VAL A 143 30.83 41.53 13.54
N ASN A 144 32.05 41.01 13.61
CA ASN A 144 33.09 41.60 14.44
C ASN A 144 33.48 42.95 13.84
N SER A 145 32.95 43.95 14.43
CA SER A 145 33.41 45.31 14.22
C SER A 145 34.64 45.59 15.08
#